data_5f0a911982a1e5eae3e5ac77d3aae880
#
_entry.id   5f0a911982a1e5eae3e5ac77d3aae880
#
_cell.length_a   1.000
_cell.length_b   1.000
_cell.length_c   1.000
_cell.angle_alpha   90.00
_cell.angle_beta   90.00
_cell.angle_gamma   90.00
#
_symmetry.space_group_name_H-M   'P 1'
#
loop_
_entity.id
_entity.type
_entity.pdbx_description
1 polymer ?
#
loop_
_entity_poly.entity_id
_entity_poly.type
_entity_poly.pdbx_seq_one_letter_code
_entity_poly.pdbx_strand_id
1 'polypeptide(L)'
;MTSEKFFKNNTALITLIAACLVVLISLSVRQVFGMFFMDFNLDLGISNTEFGLAIGLQMLGWGLSGPIFGAIADKYGGHKAITLAFIFYILGVYFLFAGPNTGIYFQMSLGVLIGIGCGGTAISIPMSIVGKHFPLSNRTIAMSLVTAIGSFGYFLSPLLTTYSLSENGWQITLIAFLFALFIGLI
;
A
#
# COMPACT_ATOMS: atom_id res chain seq x y z
N MET A 1 -14.09 -29.38 -13.45
CA MET A 1 -14.18 -28.19 -14.33
C MET A 1 -12.76 -27.68 -14.50
N THR A 2 -12.19 -27.85 -15.69
CA THR A 2 -10.76 -27.74 -16.00
C THR A 2 -10.21 -26.31 -15.85
N SER A 3 -8.94 -26.18 -15.50
CA SER A 3 -8.19 -24.92 -15.33
C SER A 3 -8.26 -23.99 -16.56
N GLU A 4 -8.57 -24.52 -17.72
CA GLU A 4 -8.74 -23.76 -18.97
C GLU A 4 -9.88 -22.72 -18.94
N LYS A 5 -10.94 -22.93 -18.16
CA LYS A 5 -12.03 -21.94 -18.02
C LYS A 5 -11.65 -20.76 -17.08
N PHE A 6 -10.60 -20.92 -16.28
CA PHE A 6 -10.13 -19.90 -15.34
C PHE A 6 -9.62 -18.64 -16.09
N PHE A 7 -8.89 -18.84 -17.17
CA PHE A 7 -8.25 -17.75 -17.93
C PHE A 7 -9.06 -17.26 -19.14
N LYS A 8 -10.23 -17.82 -19.40
CA LYS A 8 -11.02 -17.49 -20.60
C LYS A 8 -11.84 -16.19 -20.48
N ASN A 9 -11.96 -15.62 -19.26
CA ASN A 9 -12.62 -14.34 -19.04
C ASN A 9 -11.56 -13.23 -18.85
N ASN A 10 -11.23 -12.52 -19.93
CA ASN A 10 -10.22 -11.48 -19.93
C ASN A 10 -10.45 -10.40 -18.85
N THR A 11 -11.70 -10.03 -18.58
CA THR A 11 -12.03 -9.03 -17.55
C THR A 11 -11.68 -9.53 -16.15
N ALA A 12 -12.01 -10.79 -15.82
CA ALA A 12 -11.69 -11.37 -14.52
C ALA A 12 -10.17 -11.49 -14.31
N LEU A 13 -9.44 -11.88 -15.35
CA LEU A 13 -7.98 -11.98 -15.31
C LEU A 13 -7.32 -10.60 -15.11
N ILE A 14 -7.75 -9.59 -15.85
CA ILE A 14 -7.26 -8.20 -15.71
C ILE A 14 -7.54 -7.70 -14.28
N THR A 15 -8.75 -7.93 -13.76
CA THR A 15 -9.12 -7.56 -12.38
C THR A 15 -8.22 -8.26 -11.35
N LEU A 16 -7.89 -9.52 -11.56
CA LEU A 16 -6.99 -10.27 -10.67
C LEU A 16 -5.58 -9.68 -10.69
N ILE A 17 -5.04 -9.44 -11.87
CA ILE A 17 -3.69 -8.87 -12.03
C ILE A 17 -3.63 -7.47 -11.39
N ALA A 18 -4.62 -6.61 -11.66
CA ALA A 18 -4.69 -5.28 -11.06
C ALA A 18 -4.78 -5.35 -9.53
N ALA A 19 -5.62 -6.22 -8.98
CA ALA A 19 -5.74 -6.42 -7.53
C ALA A 19 -4.42 -6.92 -6.90
N CYS A 20 -3.73 -7.83 -7.57
CA CYS A 20 -2.42 -8.33 -7.15
C CYS A 20 -1.38 -7.21 -7.14
N LEU A 21 -1.32 -6.36 -8.16
CA LEU A 21 -0.40 -5.22 -8.25
C LEU A 21 -0.69 -4.18 -7.17
N VAL A 22 -1.96 -3.84 -6.95
CA VAL A 22 -2.38 -2.92 -5.88
C VAL A 22 -1.88 -3.39 -4.52
N VAL A 23 -2.13 -4.66 -4.18
CA VAL A 23 -1.73 -5.22 -2.89
C VAL A 23 -0.21 -5.34 -2.78
N LEU A 24 0.46 -5.82 -3.84
CA LEU A 24 1.90 -5.92 -3.89
C LEU A 24 2.56 -4.57 -3.58
N ILE A 25 2.19 -3.52 -4.31
CA ILE A 25 2.78 -2.17 -4.17
C ILE A 25 2.46 -1.59 -2.79
N SER A 26 1.19 -1.62 -2.39
CA SER A 26 0.75 -1.02 -1.13
C SER A 26 1.46 -1.64 0.08
N LEU A 27 1.52 -2.96 0.15
CA LEU A 27 2.14 -3.67 1.26
C LEU A 27 3.67 -3.56 1.23
N SER A 28 4.29 -3.58 0.05
CA SER A 28 5.73 -3.40 -0.13
C SER A 28 6.22 -2.06 0.42
N VAL A 29 5.58 -0.97 0.01
CA VAL A 29 5.95 0.38 0.45
C VAL A 29 5.74 0.55 1.95
N ARG A 30 4.62 0.04 2.48
CA ARG A 30 4.32 0.16 3.91
C ARG A 30 5.33 -0.55 4.81
N GLN A 31 5.74 -1.75 4.42
CA GLN A 31 6.56 -2.64 5.25
C GLN A 31 7.93 -2.06 5.60
N VAL A 32 8.49 -1.25 4.72
CA VAL A 32 9.90 -0.85 4.77
C VAL A 32 10.15 0.50 5.44
N PHE A 33 9.12 1.23 5.88
CA PHE A 33 9.33 2.52 6.54
C PHE A 33 10.20 2.44 7.79
N GLY A 34 10.21 1.31 8.50
CA GLY A 34 11.10 1.08 9.63
C GLY A 34 12.59 1.16 9.29
N MET A 35 12.96 0.89 8.04
CA MET A 35 14.35 0.92 7.56
C MET A 35 14.89 2.34 7.38
N PHE A 36 14.01 3.32 7.19
CA PHE A 36 14.35 4.73 7.05
C PHE A 36 14.63 5.44 8.38
N PHE A 37 14.43 4.76 9.50
CA PHE A 37 14.53 5.40 10.82
C PHE A 37 15.88 6.09 11.03
N MET A 38 16.99 5.42 10.69
CA MET A 38 18.33 5.97 10.88
C MET A 38 18.52 7.25 10.06
N ASP A 39 18.11 7.24 8.80
CA ASP A 39 18.21 8.37 7.89
C ASP A 39 17.34 9.55 8.37
N PHE A 40 16.11 9.28 8.78
CA PHE A 40 15.20 10.30 9.32
C PHE A 40 15.69 10.89 10.65
N ASN A 41 16.34 10.07 11.48
CA ASN A 41 16.95 10.56 12.72
C ASN A 41 18.14 11.48 12.44
N LEU A 42 19.05 11.08 11.53
CA LEU A 42 20.26 11.84 11.20
C LEU A 42 19.97 13.13 10.41
N ASP A 43 19.12 13.03 9.38
CA ASP A 43 18.93 14.12 8.43
C ASP A 43 17.77 15.05 8.83
N LEU A 44 16.70 14.51 9.45
CA LEU A 44 15.51 15.27 9.82
C LEU A 44 15.42 15.55 11.33
N GLY A 45 16.29 14.95 12.14
CA GLY A 45 16.27 15.10 13.60
C GLY A 45 15.08 14.42 14.27
N ILE A 46 14.42 13.46 13.59
CA ILE A 46 13.25 12.73 14.13
C ILE A 46 13.69 11.81 15.26
N SER A 47 13.16 12.01 16.45
CA SER A 47 13.46 11.19 17.62
C SER A 47 12.81 9.80 17.54
N ASN A 48 13.32 8.83 18.34
CA ASN A 48 12.74 7.50 18.48
C ASN A 48 11.25 7.56 18.86
N THR A 49 10.89 8.49 19.73
CA THR A 49 9.51 8.66 20.19
C THR A 49 8.59 9.17 19.07
N GLU A 50 9.03 10.16 18.29
CA GLU A 50 8.26 10.70 17.18
C GLU A 50 8.08 9.68 16.08
N PHE A 51 9.13 8.92 15.76
CA PHE A 51 9.05 7.83 14.80
C PHE A 51 8.10 6.71 15.28
N GLY A 52 8.24 6.26 16.53
CA GLY A 52 7.35 5.26 17.12
C GLY A 52 5.89 5.69 17.13
N LEU A 53 5.61 6.98 17.46
CA LEU A 53 4.27 7.55 17.38
C LEU A 53 3.74 7.56 15.94
N ALA A 54 4.55 7.93 14.96
CA ALA A 54 4.14 7.91 13.55
C ALA A 54 3.76 6.51 13.09
N ILE A 55 4.55 5.48 13.42
CA ILE A 55 4.22 4.07 13.12
C ILE A 55 2.95 3.62 13.86
N GLY A 56 2.79 4.01 15.12
CA GLY A 56 1.55 3.73 15.89
C GLY A 56 0.31 4.37 15.25
N LEU A 57 0.39 5.64 14.87
CA LEU A 57 -0.67 6.35 14.14
C LEU A 57 -0.95 5.71 12.78
N GLN A 58 0.08 5.23 12.07
CA GLN A 58 -0.09 4.52 10.80
C GLN A 58 -0.91 3.22 10.98
N MET A 59 -0.64 2.46 12.05
CA MET A 59 -1.40 1.25 12.37
C MET A 59 -2.86 1.57 12.71
N LEU A 60 -3.09 2.60 13.53
CA LEU A 60 -4.44 3.07 13.88
C LEU A 60 -5.18 3.59 12.64
N GLY A 61 -4.52 4.42 11.82
CA GLY A 61 -5.07 4.93 10.56
C GLY A 61 -5.47 3.80 9.62
N TRP A 62 -4.62 2.78 9.47
CA TRP A 62 -4.93 1.60 8.67
C TRP A 62 -6.16 0.83 9.20
N GLY A 63 -6.20 0.56 10.49
CA GLY A 63 -7.32 -0.16 11.12
C GLY A 63 -8.65 0.59 11.02
N LEU A 64 -8.64 1.90 11.31
CA LEU A 64 -9.85 2.72 11.32
C LEU A 64 -10.37 3.08 9.91
N SER A 65 -9.47 3.26 8.95
CA SER A 65 -9.87 3.63 7.58
C SER A 65 -10.37 2.44 6.77
N GLY A 66 -9.99 1.20 7.10
CA GLY A 66 -10.45 0.00 6.41
C GLY A 66 -11.98 -0.10 6.29
N PRO A 67 -12.74 -0.04 7.40
CA PRO A 67 -14.21 -0.03 7.34
C PRO A 67 -14.80 1.15 6.56
N ILE A 68 -14.17 2.33 6.63
CA ILE A 68 -14.61 3.54 5.91
C ILE A 68 -14.47 3.31 4.40
N PHE A 69 -13.31 2.85 3.94
CA PHE A 69 -13.09 2.53 2.54
C PHE A 69 -13.94 1.34 2.08
N GLY A 70 -14.23 0.38 2.97
CA GLY A 70 -15.19 -0.68 2.72
C GLY A 70 -16.58 -0.13 2.39
N ALA A 71 -17.10 0.79 3.21
CA ALA A 71 -18.38 1.44 2.98
C ALA A 71 -18.39 2.30 1.69
N ILE A 72 -17.27 2.97 1.38
CA ILE A 72 -17.11 3.71 0.12
C ILE A 72 -17.13 2.71 -1.06
N ALA A 73 -16.44 1.58 -0.95
CA ALA A 73 -16.39 0.55 -1.98
C ALA A 73 -17.76 -0.07 -2.24
N ASP A 74 -18.56 -0.28 -1.21
CA ASP A 74 -19.92 -0.82 -1.35
C ASP A 74 -20.88 0.19 -1.99
N LYS A 75 -20.75 1.48 -1.67
CA LYS A 75 -21.65 2.53 -2.18
C LYS A 75 -21.24 3.04 -3.57
N TYR A 76 -19.95 3.26 -3.81
CA TYR A 76 -19.46 3.94 -5.01
C TYR A 76 -18.62 3.02 -5.93
N GLY A 77 -18.37 1.79 -5.52
CA GLY A 77 -17.54 0.81 -6.21
C GLY A 77 -16.10 0.76 -5.71
N GLY A 78 -15.54 -0.45 -5.69
CA GLY A 78 -14.21 -0.71 -5.13
C GLY A 78 -13.08 0.04 -5.82
N HIS A 79 -13.20 0.26 -7.13
CA HIS A 79 -12.20 1.01 -7.90
C HIS A 79 -12.04 2.45 -7.37
N LYS A 80 -13.15 3.19 -7.17
CA LYS A 80 -13.11 4.56 -6.64
C LYS A 80 -12.56 4.60 -5.22
N ALA A 81 -12.85 3.60 -4.39
CA ALA A 81 -12.32 3.50 -3.04
C ALA A 81 -10.80 3.32 -3.05
N ILE A 82 -10.27 2.42 -3.90
CA ILE A 82 -8.83 2.20 -4.05
C ILE A 82 -8.14 3.46 -4.59
N THR A 83 -8.70 4.11 -5.61
CA THR A 83 -8.16 5.36 -6.17
C THR A 83 -8.05 6.45 -5.10
N LEU A 84 -9.10 6.66 -4.32
CA LEU A 84 -9.08 7.64 -3.22
C LEU A 84 -8.03 7.28 -2.16
N ALA A 85 -7.90 6.01 -1.83
CA ALA A 85 -6.91 5.53 -0.87
C ALA A 85 -5.47 5.74 -1.37
N PHE A 86 -5.20 5.47 -2.66
CA PHE A 86 -3.90 5.78 -3.26
C PHE A 86 -3.57 7.28 -3.25
N ILE A 87 -4.56 8.15 -3.44
CA ILE A 87 -4.36 9.61 -3.33
C ILE A 87 -3.85 9.96 -1.93
N PHE A 88 -4.47 9.45 -0.86
CA PHE A 88 -3.98 9.66 0.50
C PHE A 88 -2.57 9.10 0.70
N TYR A 89 -2.30 7.92 0.15
CA TYR A 89 -1.00 7.28 0.26
C TYR A 89 0.08 8.10 -0.44
N ILE A 90 -0.15 8.50 -1.68
CA ILE A 90 0.77 9.32 -2.48
C ILE A 90 1.02 10.65 -1.80
N LEU A 91 -0.02 11.34 -1.31
CA LEU A 91 0.12 12.59 -0.57
C LEU A 91 0.95 12.39 0.70
N GLY A 92 0.76 11.29 1.42
CA GLY A 92 1.55 10.98 2.62
C GLY A 92 3.04 10.82 2.30
N VAL A 93 3.40 10.03 1.26
CA VAL A 93 4.78 9.85 0.84
C VAL A 93 5.37 11.15 0.27
N TYR A 94 4.59 11.90 -0.50
CA TYR A 94 5.01 13.20 -1.03
C TYR A 94 5.32 14.21 0.08
N PHE A 95 4.45 14.34 1.07
CA PHE A 95 4.67 15.23 2.19
C PHE A 95 5.80 14.79 3.11
N LEU A 96 6.06 13.49 3.20
CA LEU A 96 7.23 12.98 3.91
C LEU A 96 8.53 13.42 3.24
N PHE A 97 8.52 13.51 1.90
CA PHE A 97 9.66 13.96 1.09
C PHE A 97 9.81 15.50 1.07
N ALA A 98 8.70 16.22 0.86
CA ALA A 98 8.71 17.67 0.55
C ALA A 98 8.34 18.58 1.73
N GLY A 99 7.97 18.00 2.88
CA GLY A 99 7.46 18.75 4.01
C GLY A 99 8.52 19.30 4.95
N PRO A 100 8.13 20.18 5.88
CA PRO A 100 9.04 20.71 6.90
C PRO A 100 9.46 19.60 7.89
N ASN A 101 10.72 19.68 8.35
CA ASN A 101 11.33 18.74 9.28
C ASN A 101 10.83 18.98 10.72
N THR A 102 9.54 18.76 10.96
CA THR A 102 8.93 18.84 12.29
C THR A 102 8.25 17.56 12.65
N GLY A 103 8.34 17.12 13.92
CA GLY A 103 7.76 15.87 14.39
C GLY A 103 6.27 15.74 14.12
N ILE A 104 5.49 16.82 14.28
CA ILE A 104 4.05 16.83 13.98
C ILE A 104 3.80 16.58 12.49
N TYR A 105 4.54 17.25 11.61
CA TYR A 105 4.37 17.07 10.17
C TYR A 105 4.75 15.66 9.72
N PHE A 106 5.81 15.12 10.29
CA PHE A 106 6.24 13.74 10.09
C PHE A 106 5.15 12.73 10.52
N GLN A 107 4.54 12.95 11.70
CA GLN A 107 3.44 12.12 12.20
C GLN A 107 2.20 12.19 11.32
N MET A 108 1.86 13.37 10.80
CA MET A 108 0.71 13.54 9.89
C MET A 108 0.94 12.88 8.55
N SER A 109 2.15 12.97 7.98
CA SER A 109 2.48 12.35 6.70
C SER A 109 2.65 10.83 6.81
N LEU A 110 3.61 10.35 7.60
CA LEU A 110 3.90 8.93 7.77
C LEU A 110 2.79 8.21 8.54
N GLY A 111 2.28 8.83 9.61
CA GLY A 111 1.27 8.23 10.46
C GLY A 111 -0.13 8.28 9.86
N VAL A 112 -0.67 9.48 9.70
CA VAL A 112 -2.09 9.63 9.36
C VAL A 112 -2.35 9.37 7.88
N LEU A 113 -1.70 10.09 6.96
CA LEU A 113 -2.00 10.01 5.53
C LEU A 113 -1.66 8.65 4.94
N ILE A 114 -0.46 8.12 5.22
CA ILE A 114 -0.07 6.79 4.75
C ILE A 114 -0.93 5.72 5.42
N GLY A 115 -1.25 5.85 6.71
CA GLY A 115 -2.13 4.93 7.42
C GLY A 115 -3.53 4.86 6.80
N ILE A 116 -4.15 6.01 6.51
CA ILE A 116 -5.43 6.08 5.82
C ILE A 116 -5.34 5.42 4.43
N GLY A 117 -4.32 5.76 3.64
CA GLY A 117 -4.10 5.17 2.32
C GLY A 117 -3.98 3.65 2.35
N CYS A 118 -3.25 3.11 3.33
CA CYS A 118 -3.12 1.66 3.52
C CYS A 118 -4.46 0.97 3.77
N GLY A 119 -5.42 1.61 4.48
CA GLY A 119 -6.70 0.99 4.79
C GLY A 119 -7.56 0.69 3.57
N GLY A 120 -7.45 1.50 2.52
CA GLY A 120 -8.20 1.29 1.29
C GLY A 120 -7.46 0.48 0.22
N THR A 121 -6.12 0.43 0.28
CA THR A 121 -5.29 -0.29 -0.70
C THR A 121 -4.82 -1.66 -0.24
N ALA A 122 -4.96 -1.97 1.06
CA ALA A 122 -4.61 -3.27 1.62
C ALA A 122 -5.51 -4.40 1.08
N ILE A 123 -5.37 -5.59 1.63
CA ILE A 123 -5.93 -6.84 1.10
C ILE A 123 -7.45 -6.82 0.93
N SER A 124 -8.20 -6.18 1.85
CA SER A 124 -9.66 -6.35 1.99
C SER A 124 -10.47 -5.95 0.75
N ILE A 125 -10.22 -4.75 0.22
CA ILE A 125 -10.99 -4.21 -0.92
C ILE A 125 -10.58 -4.88 -2.23
N PRO A 126 -9.29 -5.02 -2.58
CA PRO A 126 -8.87 -5.79 -3.75
C PRO A 126 -9.40 -7.22 -3.74
N MET A 127 -9.35 -7.93 -2.59
CA MET A 127 -9.95 -9.26 -2.45
C MET A 127 -11.45 -9.26 -2.69
N SER A 128 -12.20 -8.29 -2.17
CA SER A 128 -13.63 -8.17 -2.39
C SER A 128 -13.97 -7.99 -3.87
N ILE A 129 -13.21 -7.16 -4.59
CA ILE A 129 -13.39 -6.95 -6.04
C ILE A 129 -13.15 -8.25 -6.79
N VAL A 130 -12.03 -8.93 -6.54
CA VAL A 130 -11.73 -10.24 -7.15
C VAL A 130 -12.83 -11.24 -6.84
N GLY A 131 -13.28 -11.31 -5.59
CA GLY A 131 -14.34 -12.20 -5.17
C GLY A 131 -15.68 -11.99 -5.88
N LYS A 132 -15.98 -10.80 -6.39
CA LYS A 132 -17.18 -10.50 -7.18
C LYS A 132 -17.06 -10.92 -8.65
N HIS A 133 -15.84 -11.00 -9.19
CA HIS A 133 -15.60 -11.31 -10.61
C HIS A 133 -15.34 -12.78 -10.89
N PHE A 134 -15.09 -13.59 -9.86
CA PHE A 134 -14.82 -15.02 -10.01
C PHE A 134 -15.99 -15.91 -9.56
N PRO A 135 -16.30 -16.99 -10.30
CA PRO A 135 -17.31 -17.95 -9.89
C PRO A 135 -16.90 -18.68 -8.60
N LEU A 136 -17.85 -19.16 -7.82
CA LEU A 136 -17.64 -19.80 -6.52
C LEU A 136 -16.58 -20.91 -6.56
N SER A 137 -16.50 -21.67 -7.67
CA SER A 137 -15.53 -22.76 -7.84
C SER A 137 -14.06 -22.31 -7.81
N ASN A 138 -13.76 -21.08 -8.27
CA ASN A 138 -12.39 -20.58 -8.44
C ASN A 138 -12.10 -19.35 -7.57
N ARG A 139 -13.12 -18.84 -6.87
CA ARG A 139 -13.06 -17.63 -6.07
C ARG A 139 -11.97 -17.69 -4.99
N THR A 140 -11.92 -18.81 -4.26
CA THR A 140 -10.92 -19.00 -3.20
C THR A 140 -9.51 -18.96 -3.75
N ILE A 141 -9.24 -19.61 -4.87
CA ILE A 141 -7.91 -19.60 -5.50
C ILE A 141 -7.53 -18.20 -5.94
N ALA A 142 -8.44 -17.46 -6.59
CA ALA A 142 -8.18 -16.10 -7.03
C ALA A 142 -7.87 -15.17 -5.85
N MET A 143 -8.64 -15.26 -4.76
CA MET A 143 -8.41 -14.48 -3.55
C MET A 143 -7.08 -14.84 -2.85
N SER A 144 -6.73 -16.14 -2.82
CA SER A 144 -5.46 -16.62 -2.26
C SER A 144 -4.25 -16.11 -3.06
N LEU A 145 -4.37 -15.98 -4.39
CA LEU A 145 -3.31 -15.40 -5.23
C LEU A 145 -3.04 -13.93 -4.87
N VAL A 146 -4.07 -13.13 -4.62
CA VAL A 146 -3.90 -11.73 -4.18
C VAL A 146 -3.10 -11.66 -2.89
N THR A 147 -3.44 -12.51 -1.92
CA THR A 147 -2.72 -12.57 -0.63
C THR A 147 -1.28 -13.07 -0.80
N ALA A 148 -1.07 -14.10 -1.61
CA ALA A 148 0.25 -14.68 -1.84
C ALA A 148 1.19 -13.66 -2.51
N ILE A 149 0.71 -12.91 -3.50
CA ILE A 149 1.50 -11.88 -4.17
C ILE A 149 1.78 -10.70 -3.24
N GLY A 150 0.82 -10.30 -2.39
CA GLY A 150 1.07 -9.32 -1.34
C GLY A 150 2.16 -9.76 -0.36
N SER A 151 2.15 -11.03 0.06
CA SER A 151 3.18 -11.60 0.94
C SER A 151 4.55 -11.67 0.25
N PHE A 152 4.58 -11.94 -1.05
CA PHE A 152 5.82 -11.86 -1.84
C PHE A 152 6.40 -10.43 -1.85
N GLY A 153 5.53 -9.41 -1.89
CA GLY A 153 5.93 -8.02 -1.73
C GLY A 153 6.64 -7.74 -0.41
N TYR A 154 6.15 -8.30 0.69
CA TYR A 154 6.82 -8.19 2.00
C TYR A 154 8.21 -8.80 2.01
N PHE A 155 8.44 -9.87 1.27
CA PHE A 155 9.76 -10.49 1.16
C PHE A 155 10.71 -9.66 0.28
N LEU A 156 10.23 -9.20 -0.86
CA LEU A 156 11.06 -8.53 -1.86
C LEU A 156 11.39 -7.08 -1.47
N SER A 157 10.45 -6.36 -0.86
CA SER A 157 10.60 -4.93 -0.60
C SER A 157 11.77 -4.56 0.33
N PRO A 158 12.09 -5.29 1.43
CA PRO A 158 13.26 -4.96 2.24
C PRO A 158 14.57 -5.08 1.45
N LEU A 159 14.71 -6.10 0.59
CA LEU A 159 15.92 -6.30 -0.22
C LEU A 159 16.14 -5.13 -1.18
N LEU A 160 15.10 -4.75 -1.92
CA LEU A 160 15.15 -3.63 -2.85
C LEU A 160 15.38 -2.29 -2.13
N THR A 161 14.74 -2.11 -0.98
CA THR A 161 14.86 -0.87 -0.19
C THR A 161 16.25 -0.75 0.42
N THR A 162 16.83 -1.82 0.98
CA THR A 162 18.20 -1.80 1.51
C THR A 162 19.18 -1.39 0.42
N TYR A 163 19.08 -2.00 -0.76
CA TYR A 163 19.93 -1.65 -1.89
C TYR A 163 19.74 -0.20 -2.33
N SER A 164 18.51 0.27 -2.42
CA SER A 164 18.22 1.66 -2.82
C SER A 164 18.70 2.66 -1.80
N LEU A 165 18.52 2.40 -0.50
CA LEU A 165 18.99 3.27 0.58
C LEU A 165 20.52 3.38 0.60
N SER A 166 21.25 2.26 0.41
CA SER A 166 22.72 2.25 0.42
C SER A 166 23.34 2.98 -0.76
N GLU A 167 22.73 2.90 -1.95
CA GLU A 167 23.28 3.46 -3.17
C GLU A 167 22.79 4.89 -3.47
N ASN A 168 21.52 5.18 -3.15
CA ASN A 168 20.87 6.40 -3.62
C ASN A 168 20.35 7.31 -2.49
N GLY A 169 20.36 6.82 -1.25
CA GLY A 169 19.79 7.52 -0.10
C GLY A 169 18.25 7.48 -0.03
N TRP A 170 17.72 8.02 1.08
CA TRP A 170 16.29 7.91 1.40
C TRP A 170 15.39 8.77 0.48
N GLN A 171 15.87 9.92 0.01
CA GLN A 171 15.10 10.81 -0.86
C GLN A 171 14.75 10.14 -2.19
N ILE A 172 15.75 9.55 -2.86
CA ILE A 172 15.55 8.85 -4.14
C ILE A 172 14.70 7.61 -3.94
N THR A 173 14.87 6.91 -2.81
CA THR A 173 14.04 5.75 -2.47
C THR A 173 12.58 6.13 -2.28
N LEU A 174 12.26 7.27 -1.64
CA LEU A 174 10.89 7.78 -1.54
C LEU A 174 10.30 8.19 -2.89
N ILE A 175 11.11 8.76 -3.79
CA ILE A 175 10.68 9.08 -5.17
C ILE A 175 10.34 7.77 -5.92
N ALA A 176 11.14 6.72 -5.78
CA ALA A 176 10.82 5.41 -6.36
C ALA A 176 9.50 4.85 -5.81
N PHE A 177 9.21 5.04 -4.52
CA PHE A 177 7.92 4.67 -3.94
C PHE A 177 6.76 5.47 -4.51
N LEU A 178 6.93 6.77 -4.72
CA LEU A 178 5.92 7.59 -5.40
C LEU A 178 5.61 7.03 -6.79
N PHE A 179 6.64 6.72 -7.59
CA PHE A 179 6.43 6.11 -8.91
C PHE A 179 5.70 4.77 -8.82
N ALA A 180 6.08 3.90 -7.88
CA ALA A 180 5.38 2.63 -7.67
C ALA A 180 3.90 2.84 -7.30
N LEU A 181 3.60 3.79 -6.41
CA LEU A 181 2.23 4.12 -6.01
C LEU A 181 1.42 4.71 -7.17
N PHE A 182 2.03 5.52 -8.04
CA PHE A 182 1.37 6.01 -9.26
C PHE A 182 1.04 4.87 -10.23
N ILE A 183 1.93 3.88 -10.39
CA ILE A 183 1.63 2.68 -11.18
C ILE A 183 0.45 1.91 -10.59
N GLY A 184 0.37 1.81 -9.26
CA GLY A 184 -0.77 1.17 -8.58
C GLY A 184 -2.09 1.93 -8.70
N LEU A 185 -2.05 3.22 -9.02
CA LEU A 185 -3.23 4.07 -9.23
C LEU A 185 -3.88 3.87 -10.60
N ILE A 186 -3.10 3.47 -11.63
CA ILE A 186 -3.54 3.26 -13.02
C ILE A 186 -4.18 1.88 -13.18
#